data_4c957e8f7932a0957d3f13bb012f8e6d
#
_entry.id   4c957e8f7932a0957d3f13bb012f8e6d
#
_cell.length_a   1.000
_cell.length_b   1.000
_cell.length_c   1.000
_cell.angle_alpha   90.00
_cell.angle_beta   90.00
_cell.angle_gamma   90.00
#
_symmetry.space_group_name_H-M   'P 1'
#
loop_
_entity.id
_entity.type
_entity.pdbx_description
1 polymer ?
#
loop_
_entity_poly.entity_id
_entity_poly.type
_entity_poly.pdbx_seq_one_letter_code
_entity_poly.pdbx_strand_id
1 'polypeptide(L)'
;MKIDGLHISEVTEKSILDAAKWFENLKFNLDKRQVKIAEHILKEINERLNFLLNVGLDYLTLSRESGTLSGGEAQRIRLASQIGSGLTGVLYVLDEPSIGLHQKDNVKLINALKRLRDLGNTVIVVEHDTETMENADHIIDLGPEAGNKGGEVVAQGTFDEITNNKVSITGKYLSNKLRIDVPKKRRLAKNGRFLEITGATGNNLNNVNLKIPLGSLTCVTGVSGSGKSTLILQTLYNALNLTLNNNKSRKIPKPFKGFKGTELIDKIIDIDQSPIGRTPRSNPATYTGAFGP
;
A
#
# COMPACT_ATOMS: atom_id res chain seq x y z
N MET A 1 25.67 -5.98 24.07
CA MET A 1 25.70 -4.55 24.49
C MET A 1 24.26 -4.05 24.54
N LYS A 2 23.89 -3.32 25.58
CA LYS A 2 22.56 -2.73 25.75
C LYS A 2 22.68 -1.22 25.90
N ILE A 3 21.74 -0.47 25.38
CA ILE A 3 21.62 0.98 25.57
C ILE A 3 20.21 1.22 26.13
N ASP A 4 20.11 1.94 27.24
CA ASP A 4 18.84 2.17 27.95
C ASP A 4 18.05 0.85 28.18
N GLY A 5 18.77 -0.19 28.63
CA GLY A 5 18.20 -1.50 28.93
C GLY A 5 17.90 -2.40 27.73
N LEU A 6 17.90 -1.90 26.49
CA LEU A 6 17.54 -2.62 25.27
C LEU A 6 18.75 -3.07 24.46
N HIS A 7 18.65 -4.26 23.87
CA HIS A 7 19.55 -4.75 22.84
C HIS A 7 19.09 -4.25 21.46
N ILE A 8 19.99 -4.18 20.49
CA ILE A 8 19.66 -3.69 19.14
C ILE A 8 18.51 -4.48 18.49
N SER A 9 18.44 -5.79 18.69
CA SER A 9 17.35 -6.61 18.18
C SER A 9 15.99 -6.18 18.76
N GLU A 10 15.93 -5.87 20.05
CA GLU A 10 14.70 -5.43 20.72
C GLU A 10 14.25 -4.05 20.20
N VAL A 11 15.20 -3.19 19.84
CA VAL A 11 14.91 -1.88 19.24
C VAL A 11 14.40 -2.04 17.79
N THR A 12 15.01 -2.92 17.00
CA THR A 12 14.62 -3.13 15.61
C THR A 12 13.27 -3.87 15.46
N GLU A 13 12.85 -4.61 16.47
CA GLU A 13 11.51 -5.23 16.52
C GLU A 13 10.38 -4.24 16.83
N LYS A 14 10.70 -3.04 17.35
CA LYS A 14 9.70 -1.99 17.55
C LYS A 14 9.17 -1.51 16.19
N SER A 15 7.93 -0.98 16.20
CA SER A 15 7.42 -0.22 15.05
C SER A 15 8.31 1.01 14.81
N ILE A 16 8.37 1.50 13.56
CA ILE A 16 9.12 2.72 13.23
C ILE A 16 8.67 3.89 14.13
N LEU A 17 7.35 3.96 14.42
CA LEU A 17 6.82 4.97 15.33
C LEU A 17 7.39 4.84 16.75
N ASP A 18 7.39 3.63 17.29
CA ASP A 18 7.86 3.39 18.66
C ASP A 18 9.39 3.48 18.74
N ALA A 19 10.10 3.07 17.70
CA ALA A 19 11.54 3.26 17.58
C ALA A 19 11.90 4.74 17.55
N ALA A 20 11.20 5.57 16.75
CA ALA A 20 11.42 7.01 16.68
C ALA A 20 11.22 7.67 18.06
N LYS A 21 10.13 7.36 18.77
CA LYS A 21 9.88 7.85 20.13
C LYS A 21 10.98 7.43 21.10
N TRP A 22 11.45 6.20 20.99
CA TRP A 22 12.53 5.70 21.86
C TRP A 22 13.85 6.44 21.60
N PHE A 23 14.27 6.61 20.33
CA PHE A 23 15.48 7.33 19.97
C PHE A 23 15.39 8.82 20.33
N GLU A 24 14.22 9.46 20.20
CA GLU A 24 14.00 10.86 20.58
C GLU A 24 14.17 11.06 22.09
N ASN A 25 13.69 10.11 22.90
CA ASN A 25 13.77 10.15 24.36
C ASN A 25 15.10 9.65 24.91
N LEU A 26 15.89 8.94 24.13
CA LEU A 26 17.12 8.29 24.58
C LEU A 26 18.13 9.28 25.21
N LYS A 27 18.21 10.50 24.69
CA LYS A 27 19.07 11.56 25.21
C LYS A 27 18.84 11.90 26.68
N PHE A 28 17.65 11.66 27.22
CA PHE A 28 17.31 11.92 28.62
C PHE A 28 17.76 10.81 29.55
N ASN A 29 18.04 9.60 29.01
CA ASN A 29 18.44 8.43 29.76
C ASN A 29 19.96 8.16 29.68
N LEU A 30 20.70 8.98 28.93
CA LEU A 30 22.15 8.89 28.77
C LEU A 30 22.88 9.86 29.70
N ASP A 31 24.08 9.51 30.13
CA ASP A 31 24.96 10.44 30.84
C ASP A 31 25.51 11.54 29.92
N LYS A 32 26.06 12.61 30.51
CA LYS A 32 26.54 13.79 29.76
C LYS A 32 27.62 13.46 28.71
N ARG A 33 28.46 12.42 28.95
CA ARG A 33 29.53 12.02 28.05
C ARG A 33 28.90 11.23 26.88
N GLN A 34 27.98 10.33 27.18
CA GLN A 34 27.25 9.53 26.19
C GLN A 34 26.40 10.42 25.28
N VAL A 35 25.68 11.40 25.84
CA VAL A 35 24.91 12.39 25.05
C VAL A 35 25.81 13.09 24.03
N LYS A 36 26.99 13.59 24.45
CA LYS A 36 27.92 14.30 23.56
C LYS A 36 28.44 13.41 22.44
N ILE A 37 28.67 12.12 22.71
CA ILE A 37 29.09 11.13 21.69
C ILE A 37 27.94 10.80 20.73
N ALA A 38 26.73 10.64 21.28
CA ALA A 38 25.56 10.18 20.53
C ALA A 38 24.85 11.30 19.74
N GLU A 39 25.11 12.57 20.00
CA GLU A 39 24.34 13.71 19.48
C GLU A 39 24.17 13.66 17.96
N HIS A 40 25.27 13.54 17.21
CA HIS A 40 25.21 13.45 15.74
C HIS A 40 24.54 12.18 15.27
N ILE A 41 24.80 11.05 15.92
CA ILE A 41 24.23 9.75 15.57
C ILE A 41 22.71 9.77 15.79
N LEU A 42 22.26 10.28 16.93
CA LEU A 42 20.84 10.37 17.25
C LEU A 42 20.10 11.34 16.31
N LYS A 43 20.74 12.43 15.92
CA LYS A 43 20.18 13.36 14.92
C LYS A 43 19.94 12.64 13.61
N GLU A 44 20.94 11.96 13.05
CA GLU A 44 20.83 11.21 11.79
C GLU A 44 19.76 10.09 11.86
N ILE A 45 19.73 9.33 12.96
CA ILE A 45 18.73 8.27 13.14
C ILE A 45 17.32 8.87 13.17
N ASN A 46 17.10 9.92 13.97
CA ASN A 46 15.80 10.56 14.10
C ASN A 46 15.33 11.17 12.78
N GLU A 47 16.22 11.81 12.01
CA GLU A 47 15.89 12.32 10.69
C GLU A 47 15.41 11.20 9.75
N ARG A 48 16.14 10.08 9.69
CA ARG A 48 15.79 8.93 8.83
C ARG A 48 14.49 8.25 9.26
N LEU A 49 14.26 8.08 10.56
CA LEU A 49 12.99 7.56 11.08
C LEU A 49 11.83 8.50 10.77
N ASN A 50 12.03 9.82 10.92
CA ASN A 50 11.01 10.80 10.56
C ASN A 50 10.66 10.79 9.08
N PHE A 51 11.62 10.53 8.16
CA PHE A 51 11.30 10.35 6.75
C PHE A 51 10.40 9.14 6.51
N LEU A 52 10.65 8.01 7.19
CA LEU A 52 9.79 6.83 7.11
C LEU A 52 8.39 7.09 7.67
N LEU A 53 8.27 7.84 8.76
CA LEU A 53 6.99 8.28 9.32
C LEU A 53 6.21 9.19 8.36
N ASN A 54 6.91 10.12 7.71
CA ASN A 54 6.32 11.07 6.77
C ASN A 54 5.78 10.42 5.49
N VAL A 55 6.25 9.23 5.13
CA VAL A 55 5.70 8.47 4.00
C VAL A 55 4.69 7.40 4.43
N GLY A 56 4.25 7.42 5.70
CA GLY A 56 3.19 6.52 6.20
C GLY A 56 3.63 5.09 6.47
N LEU A 57 4.90 4.86 6.86
CA LEU A 57 5.45 3.56 7.20
C LEU A 57 5.60 3.35 8.72
N ASP A 58 4.82 4.07 9.51
CA ASP A 58 4.85 4.08 10.99
C ASP A 58 4.64 2.71 11.64
N TYR A 59 3.89 1.83 10.99
CA TYR A 59 3.54 0.49 11.46
C TYR A 59 4.58 -0.59 11.17
N LEU A 60 5.52 -0.38 10.24
CA LEU A 60 6.57 -1.36 9.93
C LEU A 60 7.59 -1.44 11.06
N THR A 61 8.23 -2.60 11.21
CA THR A 61 9.40 -2.77 12.07
C THR A 61 10.69 -2.60 11.27
N LEU A 62 11.75 -2.13 11.92
CA LEU A 62 13.06 -2.01 11.27
C LEU A 62 13.68 -3.37 10.90
N SER A 63 13.27 -4.43 11.60
CA SER A 63 13.66 -5.82 11.33
C SER A 63 12.88 -6.48 10.20
N ARG A 64 11.90 -5.78 9.59
CA ARG A 64 11.06 -6.36 8.53
C ARG A 64 11.88 -6.75 7.31
N GLU A 65 11.79 -8.02 6.92
CA GLU A 65 12.49 -8.55 5.74
C GLU A 65 11.98 -7.87 4.45
N SER A 66 12.90 -7.39 3.62
CA SER A 66 12.59 -6.70 2.37
C SER A 66 11.71 -7.52 1.41
N GLY A 67 11.91 -8.85 1.39
CA GLY A 67 11.11 -9.76 0.56
C GLY A 67 9.65 -9.91 0.98
N THR A 68 9.28 -9.40 2.16
CA THR A 68 7.91 -9.42 2.68
C THR A 68 7.17 -8.09 2.50
N LEU A 69 7.84 -7.07 1.98
CA LEU A 69 7.26 -5.76 1.71
C LEU A 69 6.37 -5.82 0.46
N SER A 70 5.26 -5.09 0.51
CA SER A 70 4.47 -4.80 -0.69
C SER A 70 5.23 -3.85 -1.63
N GLY A 71 4.86 -3.81 -2.91
CA GLY A 71 5.47 -2.90 -3.88
C GLY A 71 5.40 -1.44 -3.43
N GLY A 72 4.24 -1.00 -2.92
CA GLY A 72 4.07 0.35 -2.40
C GLY A 72 4.90 0.64 -1.14
N GLU A 73 5.07 -0.32 -0.21
CA GLU A 73 5.95 -0.16 0.94
C GLU A 73 7.42 0.01 0.52
N ALA A 74 7.90 -0.83 -0.40
CA ALA A 74 9.25 -0.75 -0.92
C ALA A 74 9.50 0.59 -1.66
N GLN A 75 8.54 1.06 -2.44
CA GLN A 75 8.62 2.35 -3.13
C GLN A 75 8.69 3.52 -2.16
N ARG A 76 7.86 3.52 -1.10
CA ARG A 76 7.90 4.55 -0.05
C ARG A 76 9.19 4.56 0.77
N ILE A 77 9.78 3.39 1.04
CA ILE A 77 11.12 3.31 1.67
C ILE A 77 12.17 4.00 0.79
N ARG A 78 12.14 3.75 -0.52
CA ARG A 78 13.04 4.41 -1.47
C ARG A 78 12.80 5.93 -1.48
N LEU A 79 11.54 6.36 -1.53
CA LEU A 79 11.18 7.79 -1.47
C LEU A 79 11.69 8.45 -0.17
N ALA A 80 11.47 7.83 0.99
CA ALA A 80 11.96 8.32 2.27
C ALA A 80 13.49 8.47 2.29
N SER A 81 14.20 7.50 1.71
CA SER A 81 15.66 7.56 1.58
C SER A 81 16.13 8.74 0.72
N GLN A 82 15.39 9.08 -0.35
CA GLN A 82 15.72 10.22 -1.22
C GLN A 82 15.43 11.56 -0.55
N ILE A 83 14.32 11.69 0.16
CA ILE A 83 14.01 12.91 0.96
C ILE A 83 15.11 13.18 1.97
N GLY A 84 15.65 12.12 2.58
CA GLY A 84 16.74 12.19 3.56
C GLY A 84 18.09 12.62 2.99
N SER A 85 18.28 12.51 1.68
CA SER A 85 19.55 12.90 1.06
C SER A 85 19.80 14.41 1.02
N GLY A 86 18.74 15.22 1.18
CA GLY A 86 18.82 16.70 1.12
C GLY A 86 19.30 17.24 -0.23
N LEU A 87 19.25 16.43 -1.29
CA LEU A 87 19.65 16.83 -2.64
C LEU A 87 18.74 17.93 -3.18
N THR A 88 19.32 18.86 -3.90
CA THR A 88 18.64 19.98 -4.58
C THR A 88 18.94 19.95 -6.08
N GLY A 89 18.02 20.47 -6.91
CA GLY A 89 18.19 20.50 -8.37
C GLY A 89 18.06 19.12 -9.04
N VAL A 90 17.43 18.17 -8.37
CA VAL A 90 17.22 16.80 -8.88
C VAL A 90 15.83 16.68 -9.51
N LEU A 91 15.73 15.89 -10.59
CA LEU A 91 14.47 15.43 -11.16
C LEU A 91 14.10 14.07 -10.58
N TYR A 92 12.99 14.01 -9.84
CA TYR A 92 12.41 12.77 -9.35
C TYR A 92 11.26 12.34 -10.26
N VAL A 93 11.26 11.08 -10.68
CA VAL A 93 10.19 10.47 -11.47
C VAL A 93 9.63 9.30 -10.67
N LEU A 94 8.34 9.34 -10.36
CA LEU A 94 7.64 8.31 -9.58
C LEU A 94 6.46 7.78 -10.40
N ASP A 95 6.29 6.47 -10.35
CA ASP A 95 5.20 5.76 -11.02
C ASP A 95 4.25 5.18 -9.97
N GLU A 96 3.00 5.67 -9.95
CA GLU A 96 1.92 5.28 -9.03
C GLU A 96 2.33 5.16 -7.55
N PRO A 97 2.96 6.17 -6.93
CA PRO A 97 3.43 6.07 -5.55
C PRO A 97 2.29 5.93 -4.51
N SER A 98 1.05 6.27 -4.87
CA SER A 98 -0.14 6.11 -4.02
C SER A 98 -0.68 4.68 -3.99
N ILE A 99 -0.17 3.77 -4.83
CA ILE A 99 -0.72 2.41 -4.96
C ILE A 99 -0.77 1.68 -3.62
N GLY A 100 -1.94 1.12 -3.30
CA GLY A 100 -2.16 0.37 -2.05
C GLY A 100 -2.25 1.23 -0.79
N LEU A 101 -2.21 2.55 -0.90
CA LEU A 101 -2.43 3.47 0.23
C LEU A 101 -3.92 3.58 0.58
N HIS A 102 -4.17 3.76 1.86
CA HIS A 102 -5.44 4.28 2.34
C HIS A 102 -5.43 5.81 2.21
N GLN A 103 -6.59 6.44 1.95
CA GLN A 103 -6.69 7.91 1.80
C GLN A 103 -6.01 8.69 2.93
N LYS A 104 -6.13 8.24 4.18
CA LYS A 104 -5.44 8.84 5.33
C LYS A 104 -3.91 8.90 5.14
N ASP A 105 -3.32 7.89 4.53
CA ASP A 105 -1.87 7.81 4.34
C ASP A 105 -1.43 8.57 3.09
N ASN A 106 -2.35 8.79 2.13
CA ASN A 106 -2.10 9.55 0.91
C ASN A 106 -1.69 11.00 1.20
N VAL A 107 -2.33 11.64 2.19
CA VAL A 107 -1.96 12.99 2.65
C VAL A 107 -0.48 13.07 3.06
N LYS A 108 0.04 12.04 3.74
CA LYS A 108 1.46 11.99 4.14
C LYS A 108 2.37 11.91 2.92
N LEU A 109 2.00 11.09 1.92
CA LEU A 109 2.73 10.98 0.66
C LEU A 109 2.76 12.31 -0.09
N ILE A 110 1.60 12.96 -0.28
CA ILE A 110 1.50 14.25 -0.95
C ILE A 110 2.38 15.30 -0.27
N ASN A 111 2.34 15.37 1.07
CA ASN A 111 3.20 16.29 1.82
C ASN A 111 4.69 15.99 1.65
N ALA A 112 5.07 14.71 1.55
CA ALA A 112 6.44 14.31 1.28
C ALA A 112 6.91 14.75 -0.12
N LEU A 113 6.05 14.58 -1.14
CA LEU A 113 6.31 15.03 -2.52
C LEU A 113 6.42 16.56 -2.60
N LYS A 114 5.53 17.30 -1.95
CA LYS A 114 5.61 18.76 -1.84
C LYS A 114 6.91 19.20 -1.17
N ARG A 115 7.33 18.55 -0.10
CA ARG A 115 8.60 18.84 0.55
C ARG A 115 9.81 18.63 -0.37
N LEU A 116 9.83 17.57 -1.18
CA LEU A 116 10.87 17.38 -2.20
C LEU A 116 10.91 18.54 -3.20
N ARG A 117 9.76 18.97 -3.71
CA ARG A 117 9.63 20.13 -4.58
C ARG A 117 10.16 21.40 -3.90
N ASP A 118 9.73 21.66 -2.69
CA ASP A 118 10.06 22.89 -1.93
C ASP A 118 11.56 22.99 -1.57
N LEU A 119 12.28 21.85 -1.60
CA LEU A 119 13.74 21.81 -1.53
C LEU A 119 14.45 22.26 -2.83
N GLY A 120 13.70 22.68 -3.85
CA GLY A 120 14.24 23.11 -5.14
C GLY A 120 14.42 21.99 -6.16
N ASN A 121 13.69 20.89 -6.01
CA ASN A 121 13.68 19.78 -6.95
C ASN A 121 12.47 19.86 -7.88
N THR A 122 12.55 19.12 -8.99
CA THR A 122 11.41 18.85 -9.87
C THR A 122 10.88 17.45 -9.57
N VAL A 123 9.57 17.33 -9.41
CA VAL A 123 8.91 16.03 -9.12
C VAL A 123 7.88 15.76 -10.19
N ILE A 124 8.06 14.67 -10.95
CA ILE A 124 7.09 14.16 -11.92
C ILE A 124 6.48 12.89 -11.34
N VAL A 125 5.16 12.83 -11.32
CA VAL A 125 4.41 11.69 -10.76
C VAL A 125 3.43 11.22 -11.82
N VAL A 126 3.48 9.93 -12.16
CA VAL A 126 2.42 9.27 -12.92
C VAL A 126 1.38 8.81 -11.90
N GLU A 127 0.16 9.33 -11.97
CA GLU A 127 -0.87 9.09 -10.96
C GLU A 127 -2.28 9.06 -11.54
N HIS A 128 -3.15 8.35 -10.82
CA HIS A 128 -4.58 8.25 -11.09
C HIS A 128 -5.43 8.71 -9.89
N ASP A 129 -4.81 9.02 -8.79
CA ASP A 129 -5.47 9.46 -7.57
C ASP A 129 -5.89 10.92 -7.66
N THR A 130 -7.17 11.19 -7.41
CA THR A 130 -7.75 12.54 -7.51
C THR A 130 -7.09 13.52 -6.55
N GLU A 131 -6.82 13.11 -5.31
CA GLU A 131 -6.26 13.98 -4.28
C GLU A 131 -4.82 14.40 -4.64
N THR A 132 -4.04 13.51 -5.25
CA THR A 132 -2.71 13.83 -5.76
C THR A 132 -2.77 14.81 -6.92
N MET A 133 -3.71 14.61 -7.87
CA MET A 133 -3.91 15.54 -8.99
C MET A 133 -4.37 16.92 -8.52
N GLU A 134 -5.27 17.03 -7.55
CA GLU A 134 -5.72 18.30 -6.96
C GLU A 134 -4.58 19.08 -6.31
N ASN A 135 -3.55 18.39 -5.83
CA ASN A 135 -2.40 18.99 -5.15
C ASN A 135 -1.20 19.24 -6.06
N ALA A 136 -1.28 18.86 -7.34
CA ALA A 136 -0.24 19.10 -8.32
C ALA A 136 -0.23 20.57 -8.79
N ASP A 137 0.97 21.11 -9.03
CA ASP A 137 1.11 22.46 -9.60
C ASP A 137 0.76 22.48 -11.10
N HIS A 138 1.00 21.36 -11.79
CA HIS A 138 0.75 21.20 -13.21
C HIS A 138 0.37 19.76 -13.54
N ILE A 139 -0.62 19.57 -14.39
CA ILE A 139 -1.11 18.28 -14.83
C ILE A 139 -0.94 18.17 -16.34
N ILE A 140 -0.48 17.00 -16.80
CA ILE A 140 -0.40 16.64 -18.21
C ILE A 140 -1.30 15.42 -18.40
N ASP A 141 -2.39 15.57 -19.19
CA ASP A 141 -3.35 14.51 -19.47
C ASP A 141 -3.05 13.88 -20.83
N LEU A 142 -2.75 12.58 -20.84
CA LEU A 142 -2.44 11.80 -22.01
C LEU A 142 -3.65 10.99 -22.47
N GLY A 143 -3.88 10.94 -23.78
CA GLY A 143 -4.99 10.20 -24.38
C GLY A 143 -4.96 10.26 -25.89
N PRO A 144 -6.16 10.31 -26.55
CA PRO A 144 -7.50 10.24 -25.97
C PRO A 144 -7.90 8.83 -25.50
N GLU A 145 -7.31 7.77 -26.05
CA GLU A 145 -7.58 6.37 -25.74
C GLU A 145 -6.26 5.63 -25.43
N ALA A 146 -6.29 4.31 -25.37
CA ALA A 146 -5.12 3.47 -25.15
C ALA A 146 -4.53 2.92 -26.46
N GLY A 147 -3.26 2.46 -26.41
CA GLY A 147 -2.55 1.84 -27.54
C GLY A 147 -2.38 2.79 -28.71
N ASN A 148 -2.66 2.33 -29.91
CA ASN A 148 -2.46 3.10 -31.17
C ASN A 148 -3.32 4.37 -31.29
N LYS A 149 -4.33 4.53 -30.44
CA LYS A 149 -5.20 5.70 -30.39
C LYS A 149 -4.90 6.62 -29.20
N GLY A 150 -3.84 6.36 -28.48
CA GLY A 150 -3.33 7.16 -27.38
C GLY A 150 -2.01 7.83 -27.72
N GLY A 151 -1.34 8.35 -26.71
CA GLY A 151 0.00 8.93 -26.83
C GLY A 151 0.03 10.40 -27.21
N GLU A 152 -1.13 11.08 -27.18
CA GLU A 152 -1.23 12.52 -27.40
C GLU A 152 -1.46 13.28 -26.09
N VAL A 153 -0.95 14.50 -26.00
CA VAL A 153 -1.31 15.42 -24.89
C VAL A 153 -2.69 16.00 -25.20
N VAL A 154 -3.71 15.54 -24.49
CA VAL A 154 -5.10 15.96 -24.67
C VAL A 154 -5.37 17.28 -23.96
N ALA A 155 -4.77 17.45 -22.79
CA ALA A 155 -4.88 18.68 -21.99
C ALA A 155 -3.64 18.82 -21.11
N GLN A 156 -3.29 20.06 -20.78
CA GLN A 156 -2.26 20.35 -19.78
C GLN A 156 -2.58 21.68 -19.09
N GLY A 157 -2.14 21.82 -17.84
CA GLY A 157 -2.35 23.03 -17.05
C GLY A 157 -2.60 22.71 -15.57
N THR A 158 -3.22 23.67 -14.88
CA THR A 158 -3.67 23.53 -13.50
C THR A 158 -4.84 22.57 -13.39
N PHE A 159 -5.19 22.18 -12.17
CA PHE A 159 -6.36 21.34 -11.91
C PHE A 159 -7.66 21.97 -12.49
N ASP A 160 -7.83 23.27 -12.33
CA ASP A 160 -9.01 23.99 -12.85
C ASP A 160 -9.04 23.99 -14.39
N GLU A 161 -7.91 24.15 -15.05
CA GLU A 161 -7.84 24.09 -16.51
C GLU A 161 -8.18 22.70 -17.03
N ILE A 162 -7.72 21.64 -16.38
CA ILE A 162 -8.06 20.26 -16.74
C ILE A 162 -9.55 19.98 -16.52
N THR A 163 -10.14 20.37 -15.39
CA THR A 163 -11.56 20.11 -15.06
C THR A 163 -12.52 20.88 -15.98
N ASN A 164 -12.10 22.02 -16.50
CA ASN A 164 -12.84 22.81 -17.46
C ASN A 164 -12.63 22.42 -18.93
N ASN A 165 -11.66 21.55 -19.20
CA ASN A 165 -11.37 21.08 -20.55
C ASN A 165 -12.53 20.20 -21.08
N LYS A 166 -12.99 20.48 -22.30
CA LYS A 166 -14.13 19.78 -22.91
C LYS A 166 -13.76 18.42 -23.49
N VAL A 167 -12.49 18.23 -23.86
CA VAL A 167 -12.00 17.03 -24.53
C VAL A 167 -11.50 16.01 -23.51
N SER A 168 -10.80 16.44 -22.48
CA SER A 168 -10.21 15.59 -21.44
C SER A 168 -11.27 14.69 -20.78
N ILE A 169 -11.06 13.38 -20.85
CA ILE A 169 -11.86 12.39 -20.13
C ILE A 169 -11.56 12.49 -18.64
N THR A 170 -10.28 12.63 -18.27
CA THR A 170 -9.83 12.86 -16.90
C THR A 170 -10.54 14.08 -16.30
N GLY A 171 -10.56 15.20 -17.01
CA GLY A 171 -11.26 16.42 -16.56
C GLY A 171 -12.77 16.23 -16.38
N LYS A 172 -13.42 15.40 -17.21
CA LYS A 172 -14.83 15.07 -17.04
C LYS A 172 -15.12 14.27 -15.77
N TYR A 173 -14.24 13.34 -15.39
CA TYR A 173 -14.34 12.60 -14.13
C TYR A 173 -14.03 13.48 -12.92
N LEU A 174 -12.95 14.25 -12.97
CA LEU A 174 -12.57 15.18 -11.89
C LEU A 174 -13.65 16.23 -11.62
N SER A 175 -14.32 16.72 -12.66
CA SER A 175 -15.44 17.68 -12.54
C SER A 175 -16.80 17.02 -12.23
N ASN A 176 -16.85 15.70 -12.00
CA ASN A 176 -18.09 14.92 -11.81
C ASN A 176 -19.11 15.01 -12.98
N LYS A 177 -18.72 15.50 -14.16
CA LYS A 177 -19.54 15.44 -15.38
C LYS A 177 -19.71 13.99 -15.86
N LEU A 178 -18.67 13.16 -15.67
CA LEU A 178 -18.72 11.71 -15.75
C LEU A 178 -18.50 11.11 -14.37
N ARG A 179 -19.23 10.06 -14.04
CA ARG A 179 -19.08 9.35 -12.77
C ARG A 179 -19.56 7.91 -12.91
N ILE A 180 -19.03 7.04 -12.04
CA ILE A 180 -19.56 5.69 -11.84
C ILE A 180 -20.69 5.78 -10.82
N ASP A 181 -21.90 5.45 -11.22
CA ASP A 181 -23.05 5.55 -10.33
C ASP A 181 -22.97 4.53 -9.18
N VAL A 182 -23.27 5.01 -7.98
CA VAL A 182 -23.39 4.15 -6.80
C VAL A 182 -24.72 3.41 -6.87
N PRO A 183 -24.76 2.06 -6.79
CA PRO A 183 -25.99 1.30 -6.85
C PRO A 183 -26.97 1.70 -5.74
N LYS A 184 -28.19 2.05 -6.10
CA LYS A 184 -29.27 2.42 -5.15
C LYS A 184 -29.66 1.25 -4.23
N LYS A 185 -29.57 0.01 -4.74
CA LYS A 185 -29.84 -1.23 -3.97
C LYS A 185 -28.61 -2.09 -3.92
N ARG A 186 -28.22 -2.54 -2.73
CA ARG A 186 -27.12 -3.49 -2.51
C ARG A 186 -27.65 -4.92 -2.59
N ARG A 187 -26.84 -5.83 -3.14
CA ARG A 187 -27.13 -7.27 -3.08
C ARG A 187 -26.97 -7.76 -1.65
N LEU A 188 -27.92 -8.53 -1.20
CA LEU A 188 -27.83 -9.27 0.07
C LEU A 188 -27.19 -10.65 -0.19
N ALA A 189 -26.77 -11.30 0.88
CA ALA A 189 -26.30 -12.68 0.82
C ALA A 189 -27.37 -13.58 0.14
N LYS A 190 -26.97 -14.31 -0.89
CA LYS A 190 -27.87 -15.23 -1.59
C LYS A 190 -28.41 -16.29 -0.63
N ASN A 191 -29.73 -16.29 -0.40
CA ASN A 191 -30.41 -17.22 0.51
C ASN A 191 -29.85 -17.21 1.94
N GLY A 192 -29.35 -16.07 2.44
CA GLY A 192 -28.75 -15.98 3.78
C GLY A 192 -27.46 -16.78 3.97
N ARG A 193 -26.76 -17.14 2.88
CA ARG A 193 -25.50 -17.91 2.93
C ARG A 193 -24.31 -17.03 3.21
N PHE A 194 -23.47 -17.47 4.14
CA PHE A 194 -22.26 -16.75 4.55
C PHE A 194 -21.08 -17.70 4.66
N LEU A 195 -19.90 -17.17 4.40
CA LEU A 195 -18.62 -17.74 4.81
C LEU A 195 -18.21 -17.05 6.11
N GLU A 196 -17.92 -17.80 7.14
CA GLU A 196 -17.60 -17.24 8.46
C GLU A 196 -16.27 -17.78 8.96
N ILE A 197 -15.41 -16.89 9.46
CA ILE A 197 -14.22 -17.23 10.23
C ILE A 197 -14.32 -16.57 11.59
N THR A 198 -13.96 -17.28 12.64
CA THR A 198 -14.05 -16.80 14.02
C THR A 198 -12.72 -16.93 14.73
N GLY A 199 -12.42 -15.95 15.58
CA GLY A 199 -11.28 -15.99 16.45
C GLY A 199 -9.92 -15.93 15.76
N ALA A 200 -9.79 -15.18 14.67
CA ALA A 200 -8.50 -15.01 13.98
C ALA A 200 -7.52 -14.17 14.83
N THR A 201 -6.29 -14.70 15.05
CA THR A 201 -5.27 -14.10 15.94
C THR A 201 -3.89 -14.01 15.29
N GLY A 202 -3.81 -14.11 13.96
CA GLY A 202 -2.53 -14.00 13.25
C GLY A 202 -1.97 -12.58 13.25
N ASN A 203 -0.69 -12.43 13.47
CA ASN A 203 0.03 -11.14 13.49
C ASN A 203 -0.66 -10.13 14.45
N ASN A 204 -1.17 -9.01 13.91
CA ASN A 204 -1.85 -7.97 14.69
C ASN A 204 -3.37 -8.20 14.85
N LEU A 205 -3.91 -9.33 14.42
CA LEU A 205 -5.33 -9.63 14.58
C LEU A 205 -5.64 -9.99 16.03
N ASN A 206 -6.64 -9.35 16.61
CA ASN A 206 -7.07 -9.58 17.99
C ASN A 206 -8.44 -10.27 18.03
N ASN A 207 -8.45 -11.60 17.95
CA ASN A 207 -9.64 -12.44 18.02
C ASN A 207 -10.77 -11.99 17.04
N VAL A 208 -10.38 -11.72 15.79
CA VAL A 208 -11.27 -11.14 14.76
C VAL A 208 -12.25 -12.17 14.26
N ASN A 209 -13.54 -11.79 14.20
CA ASN A 209 -14.59 -12.54 13.54
C ASN A 209 -14.96 -11.87 12.23
N LEU A 210 -15.10 -12.65 11.17
CA LEU A 210 -15.45 -12.16 9.84
C LEU A 210 -16.60 -12.99 9.27
N LYS A 211 -17.59 -12.30 8.70
CA LYS A 211 -18.74 -12.91 8.04
C LYS A 211 -18.88 -12.29 6.66
N ILE A 212 -18.69 -13.11 5.61
CA ILE A 212 -18.72 -12.71 4.20
C ILE A 212 -19.98 -13.21 3.55
N PRO A 213 -20.84 -12.33 3.02
CA PRO A 213 -22.04 -12.74 2.30
C PRO A 213 -21.68 -13.39 0.96
N LEU A 214 -22.16 -14.59 0.70
CA LEU A 214 -21.93 -15.29 -0.55
C LEU A 214 -22.82 -14.72 -1.68
N GLY A 215 -22.28 -14.71 -2.90
CA GLY A 215 -22.97 -14.16 -4.08
C GLY A 215 -22.98 -12.64 -4.13
N SER A 216 -22.10 -11.97 -3.39
CA SER A 216 -21.94 -10.52 -3.38
C SER A 216 -20.47 -10.11 -3.67
N LEU A 217 -20.29 -8.89 -4.12
CA LEU A 217 -18.98 -8.25 -4.17
C LEU A 217 -18.68 -7.66 -2.78
N THR A 218 -17.65 -8.17 -2.11
CA THR A 218 -17.24 -7.72 -0.80
C THR A 218 -15.87 -7.05 -0.88
N CYS A 219 -15.77 -5.79 -0.45
CA CYS A 219 -14.51 -5.07 -0.32
C CYS A 219 -14.01 -5.14 1.13
N VAL A 220 -12.73 -5.46 1.31
CA VAL A 220 -12.03 -5.38 2.58
C VAL A 220 -11.13 -4.15 2.58
N THR A 221 -11.43 -3.18 3.43
CA THR A 221 -10.75 -1.88 3.48
C THR A 221 -10.20 -1.59 4.86
N GLY A 222 -9.37 -0.58 4.99
CA GLY A 222 -8.74 -0.12 6.22
C GLY A 222 -7.34 0.42 5.96
N VAL A 223 -6.76 1.12 6.93
CA VAL A 223 -5.42 1.73 6.84
C VAL A 223 -4.33 0.70 6.52
N SER A 224 -3.19 1.16 6.01
CA SER A 224 -2.01 0.31 5.80
C SER A 224 -1.60 -0.35 7.11
N GLY A 225 -1.20 -1.63 7.07
CA GLY A 225 -0.85 -2.38 8.29
C GLY A 225 -2.02 -2.84 9.17
N SER A 226 -3.29 -2.56 8.84
CA SER A 226 -4.44 -2.93 9.67
C SER A 226 -4.75 -4.43 9.75
N GLY A 227 -4.02 -5.28 9.03
CA GLY A 227 -4.20 -6.74 9.07
C GLY A 227 -5.08 -7.32 7.96
N LYS A 228 -5.49 -6.53 6.95
CA LYS A 228 -6.32 -7.00 5.82
C LYS A 228 -5.75 -8.25 5.16
N SER A 229 -4.51 -8.20 4.72
CA SER A 229 -3.83 -9.34 4.08
C SER A 229 -3.63 -10.52 5.03
N THR A 230 -3.40 -10.26 6.31
CA THR A 230 -3.31 -11.31 7.34
C THR A 230 -4.64 -12.04 7.48
N LEU A 231 -5.75 -11.30 7.55
CA LEU A 231 -7.08 -11.89 7.70
C LEU A 231 -7.53 -12.62 6.43
N ILE A 232 -7.41 -11.98 5.27
CA ILE A 232 -7.96 -12.51 4.01
C ILE A 232 -7.02 -13.53 3.35
N LEU A 233 -5.76 -13.17 3.11
CA LEU A 233 -4.84 -14.03 2.37
C LEU A 233 -4.18 -15.09 3.27
N GLN A 234 -3.62 -14.66 4.41
CA GLN A 234 -2.85 -15.56 5.26
C GLN A 234 -3.74 -16.45 6.15
N THR A 235 -4.97 -16.04 6.48
CA THR A 235 -5.88 -16.81 7.31
C THR A 235 -6.99 -17.44 6.46
N LEU A 236 -7.91 -16.65 5.93
CA LEU A 236 -9.11 -17.12 5.24
C LEU A 236 -8.78 -17.92 3.97
N TYR A 237 -8.00 -17.34 3.05
CA TYR A 237 -7.62 -18.01 1.80
C TYR A 237 -6.86 -19.31 2.05
N ASN A 238 -5.85 -19.27 2.93
CA ASN A 238 -5.07 -20.47 3.25
C ASN A 238 -5.92 -21.56 3.91
N ALA A 239 -6.86 -21.17 4.80
CA ALA A 239 -7.79 -22.11 5.42
C ALA A 239 -8.72 -22.76 4.39
N LEU A 240 -9.32 -21.98 3.48
CA LEU A 240 -10.15 -22.48 2.38
C LEU A 240 -9.35 -23.40 1.44
N ASN A 241 -8.14 -22.98 1.09
CA ASN A 241 -7.29 -23.74 0.18
C ASN A 241 -6.90 -25.11 0.76
N LEU A 242 -6.65 -25.19 2.08
CA LEU A 242 -6.44 -26.47 2.76
C LEU A 242 -7.70 -27.34 2.72
N THR A 243 -8.87 -26.79 3.00
CA THR A 243 -10.14 -27.50 3.04
C THR A 243 -10.52 -28.04 1.66
N LEU A 244 -10.48 -27.19 0.62
CA LEU A 244 -10.92 -27.55 -0.73
C LEU A 244 -9.92 -28.48 -1.47
N ASN A 245 -8.62 -28.38 -1.17
CA ASN A 245 -7.58 -29.18 -1.80
C ASN A 245 -7.16 -30.41 -0.95
N ASN A 246 -8.01 -30.89 -0.05
CA ASN A 246 -7.77 -32.07 0.78
C ASN A 246 -6.40 -32.05 1.47
N ASN A 247 -6.06 -30.94 2.11
CA ASN A 247 -4.81 -30.72 2.86
C ASN A 247 -3.51 -30.80 2.02
N LYS A 248 -3.59 -30.68 0.70
CA LYS A 248 -2.39 -30.64 -0.17
C LYS A 248 -1.71 -29.28 -0.25
N SER A 249 -2.31 -28.23 0.31
CA SER A 249 -1.68 -26.90 0.34
C SER A 249 -0.48 -26.89 1.29
N ARG A 250 0.63 -26.27 0.83
CA ARG A 250 1.82 -26.07 1.67
C ARG A 250 1.72 -24.82 2.54
N LYS A 251 0.74 -23.94 2.31
CA LYS A 251 0.57 -22.68 3.06
C LYS A 251 -0.36 -22.93 4.25
N ILE A 252 0.21 -22.91 5.44
CA ILE A 252 -0.53 -23.06 6.70
C ILE A 252 -1.27 -21.75 7.00
N PRO A 253 -2.59 -21.78 7.30
CA PRO A 253 -3.32 -20.57 7.71
C PRO A 253 -2.78 -20.03 9.05
N LYS A 254 -2.86 -18.72 9.24
CA LYS A 254 -2.62 -18.11 10.54
C LYS A 254 -3.69 -18.58 11.53
N PRO A 255 -3.44 -18.57 12.85
CA PRO A 255 -4.33 -19.14 13.86
C PRO A 255 -5.73 -18.52 13.85
N PHE A 256 -6.76 -19.36 13.96
CA PHE A 256 -8.17 -19.00 14.11
C PHE A 256 -8.91 -20.12 14.87
N LYS A 257 -10.11 -19.84 15.40
CA LYS A 257 -10.87 -20.80 16.23
C LYS A 257 -11.88 -21.62 15.45
N GLY A 258 -12.56 -21.02 14.48
CA GLY A 258 -13.65 -21.69 13.76
C GLY A 258 -13.82 -21.19 12.33
N PHE A 259 -14.38 -22.09 11.48
CA PHE A 259 -14.64 -21.82 10.09
C PHE A 259 -15.93 -22.50 9.66
N LYS A 260 -16.86 -21.76 9.00
CA LYS A 260 -18.16 -22.26 8.56
C LYS A 260 -18.48 -21.79 7.14
N GLY A 261 -19.33 -22.55 6.44
CA GLY A 261 -19.78 -22.19 5.09
C GLY A 261 -18.81 -22.62 3.98
N THR A 262 -17.80 -23.43 4.28
CA THR A 262 -16.82 -23.95 3.31
C THR A 262 -17.46 -24.87 2.30
N GLU A 263 -18.48 -25.62 2.74
CA GLU A 263 -19.28 -26.53 1.91
C GLU A 263 -20.10 -25.81 0.83
N LEU A 264 -20.19 -24.50 0.90
CA LEU A 264 -20.89 -23.64 -0.07
C LEU A 264 -19.96 -23.11 -1.17
N ILE A 265 -18.67 -23.48 -1.15
CA ILE A 265 -17.64 -23.00 -2.07
C ILE A 265 -16.98 -24.19 -2.76
N ASP A 266 -17.08 -24.20 -4.08
CA ASP A 266 -16.52 -25.29 -4.89
C ASP A 266 -15.01 -25.06 -5.17
N LYS A 267 -14.59 -23.83 -5.35
CA LYS A 267 -13.23 -23.46 -5.75
C LYS A 267 -12.83 -22.09 -5.24
N ILE A 268 -11.55 -21.93 -4.94
CA ILE A 268 -10.96 -20.64 -4.62
C ILE A 268 -9.88 -20.29 -5.65
N ILE A 269 -9.85 -19.03 -6.09
CA ILE A 269 -8.86 -18.50 -7.02
C ILE A 269 -8.24 -17.27 -6.37
N ASP A 270 -6.92 -17.23 -6.32
CA ASP A 270 -6.14 -16.08 -5.90
C ASP A 270 -5.60 -15.37 -7.14
N ILE A 271 -5.87 -14.08 -7.25
CA ILE A 271 -5.34 -13.21 -8.31
C ILE A 271 -4.53 -12.13 -7.61
N ASP A 272 -3.22 -12.24 -7.70
CA ASP A 272 -2.28 -11.31 -7.10
C ASP A 272 -1.65 -10.39 -8.15
N GLN A 273 -0.79 -9.49 -7.71
CA GLN A 273 -0.07 -8.52 -8.56
C GLN A 273 1.25 -9.08 -9.12
N SER A 274 1.48 -10.40 -9.03
CA SER A 274 2.70 -11.00 -9.55
C SER A 274 2.72 -10.96 -11.09
N PRO A 275 3.90 -10.85 -11.72
CA PRO A 275 4.03 -10.88 -13.17
C PRO A 275 3.43 -12.17 -13.76
N ILE A 276 2.68 -12.05 -14.86
CA ILE A 276 2.00 -13.15 -15.56
C ILE A 276 2.98 -14.22 -16.10
N GLY A 277 4.24 -13.88 -16.27
CA GLY A 277 5.26 -14.81 -16.73
C GLY A 277 6.66 -14.28 -16.47
N ARG A 278 7.61 -15.21 -16.33
CA ARG A 278 9.03 -14.88 -16.05
C ARG A 278 9.92 -14.97 -17.29
N THR A 279 9.36 -15.26 -18.46
CA THR A 279 10.13 -15.44 -19.69
C THR A 279 9.68 -14.47 -20.78
N PRO A 280 10.58 -14.04 -21.69
CA PRO A 280 10.21 -13.19 -22.83
C PRO A 280 9.18 -13.81 -23.78
N ARG A 281 8.93 -15.13 -23.68
CA ARG A 281 7.94 -15.87 -24.49
C ARG A 281 6.54 -15.83 -23.87
N SER A 282 6.38 -15.35 -22.62
CA SER A 282 5.09 -15.22 -21.97
C SER A 282 4.40 -13.95 -22.48
N ASN A 283 3.28 -14.11 -23.13
CA ASN A 283 2.43 -13.03 -23.62
C ASN A 283 0.95 -13.32 -23.28
N PRO A 284 0.05 -12.35 -23.42
CA PRO A 284 -1.36 -12.52 -23.09
C PRO A 284 -2.02 -13.71 -23.81
N ALA A 285 -1.66 -13.96 -25.09
CA ALA A 285 -2.25 -15.04 -25.87
C ALA A 285 -1.81 -16.44 -25.37
N THR A 286 -0.53 -16.59 -24.99
CA THR A 286 -0.04 -17.85 -24.41
C THR A 286 -0.59 -18.08 -23.00
N TYR A 287 -0.74 -17.01 -22.21
CA TYR A 287 -1.28 -17.10 -20.86
C TYR A 287 -2.78 -17.44 -20.85
N THR A 288 -3.55 -16.83 -21.75
CA THR A 288 -5.00 -17.08 -21.87
C THR A 288 -5.33 -18.36 -22.65
N GLY A 289 -4.33 -18.98 -23.28
CA GLY A 289 -4.54 -20.12 -24.15
C GLY A 289 -5.27 -19.78 -25.46
N ALA A 290 -5.26 -18.49 -25.88
CA ALA A 290 -5.95 -18.02 -27.08
C ALA A 290 -5.48 -18.71 -28.38
N PHE A 291 -4.28 -19.29 -28.37
CA PHE A 291 -3.72 -20.08 -29.49
C PHE A 291 -3.74 -21.59 -29.21
N GLY A 292 -4.43 -22.03 -28.17
CA GLY A 292 -4.69 -23.45 -27.94
C GLY A 292 -5.71 -23.97 -28.96
N PRO A 293 -5.72 -25.29 -29.27
CA PRO A 293 -6.69 -25.88 -30.17
C PRO A 293 -8.09 -25.85 -29.59
#